data_bf02701bf9e6b080e04d0eebba2cf8c8
#
_entry.id   bf02701bf9e6b080e04d0eebba2cf8c8
#
_cell.length_a   1.000
_cell.length_b   1.000
_cell.length_c   1.000
_cell.angle_alpha   90.00
_cell.angle_beta   90.00
_cell.angle_gamma   90.00
#
_symmetry.space_group_name_H-M   'P 1'
#
loop_
_entity.id
_entity.type
_entity.pdbx_description
1 polymer ?
#
loop_
_entity_poly.entity_id
_entity_poly.type
_entity_poly.pdbx_seq_one_letter_code
_entity_poly.pdbx_strand_id
1 'polypeptide(L)'
;FDIFQTFGFQSGRTVDKFAGAGIQPLYSDNGLAFLPKYINSFMSLKVEQYIDMDTHGMFICSITESRVISKVETMTYNYYQNNVKPKPATEGKKGFVCKVCGYIYEGDELPEDFICPLCKHGVADFEPIEG
;
A
#
# COMPACT_ATOMS: atom_id res chain seq x y z
N PHE A 1 -5.70 0.35 -9.27
CA PHE A 1 -5.53 -0.40 -8.02
C PHE A 1 -4.29 -1.31 -8.05
N ASP A 2 -3.98 -1.93 -9.17
CA ASP A 2 -2.92 -2.94 -9.32
C ASP A 2 -1.55 -2.50 -8.77
N ILE A 3 -1.21 -1.23 -8.93
CA ILE A 3 0.02 -0.65 -8.37
C ILE A 3 0.03 -0.71 -6.84
N PHE A 4 -1.10 -0.38 -6.20
CA PHE A 4 -1.21 -0.48 -4.75
C PHE A 4 -1.10 -1.93 -4.27
N GLN A 5 -1.71 -2.86 -5.01
CA GLN A 5 -1.63 -4.29 -4.71
C GLN A 5 -0.19 -4.80 -4.84
N THR A 6 0.49 -4.47 -5.94
CA THR A 6 1.85 -4.94 -6.20
C THR A 6 2.87 -4.31 -5.25
N PHE A 7 2.84 -2.99 -5.07
CA PHE A 7 3.88 -2.27 -4.32
C PHE A 7 3.53 -2.02 -2.86
N GLY A 8 2.24 -1.98 -2.50
CA GLY A 8 1.77 -1.72 -1.15
C GLY A 8 1.48 -2.96 -0.30
N PHE A 9 0.84 -3.99 -0.88
CA PHE A 9 0.36 -5.15 -0.12
C PHE A 9 1.28 -6.37 -0.16
N GLN A 10 2.43 -6.29 -0.81
CA GLN A 10 3.41 -7.37 -0.86
C GLN A 10 4.74 -6.92 -0.24
N SER A 11 5.44 -7.87 0.40
CA SER A 11 6.77 -7.60 0.94
C SER A 11 7.84 -7.67 -0.15
N GLY A 12 8.67 -6.63 -0.29
CA GLY A 12 9.84 -6.65 -1.18
C GLY A 12 10.95 -7.60 -0.72
N ARG A 13 10.81 -8.24 0.46
CA ARG A 13 11.73 -9.28 0.92
C ARG A 13 11.49 -10.63 0.24
N THR A 14 10.27 -10.86 -0.23
CA THR A 14 9.82 -12.15 -0.79
C THR A 14 9.43 -12.06 -2.26
N VAL A 15 9.19 -10.86 -2.77
CA VAL A 15 8.71 -10.64 -4.14
C VAL A 15 9.54 -9.57 -4.82
N ASP A 16 10.07 -9.88 -6.01
CA ASP A 16 10.56 -8.85 -6.93
C ASP A 16 9.36 -8.15 -7.57
N LYS A 17 9.04 -6.99 -7.03
CA LYS A 17 7.84 -6.22 -7.41
C LYS A 17 7.91 -5.66 -8.82
N PHE A 18 9.09 -5.41 -9.34
CA PHE A 18 9.27 -4.87 -10.70
C PHE A 18 9.17 -5.96 -11.76
N ALA A 19 9.84 -7.09 -11.56
CA ALA A 19 9.78 -8.23 -12.49
C ALA A 19 8.37 -8.81 -12.60
N GLY A 20 7.67 -8.98 -11.47
CA GLY A 20 6.33 -9.56 -11.43
C GLY A 20 5.24 -8.68 -12.06
N ALA A 21 5.42 -7.37 -12.07
CA ALA A 21 4.42 -6.42 -12.57
C ALA A 21 4.57 -6.11 -14.08
N GLY A 22 5.63 -6.59 -14.76
CA GLY A 22 5.92 -6.23 -16.15
C GLY A 22 6.12 -4.72 -16.36
N ILE A 23 6.51 -4.01 -15.30
CA ILE A 23 6.67 -2.56 -15.30
C ILE A 23 8.15 -2.24 -15.44
N GLN A 24 8.49 -1.43 -16.44
CA GLN A 24 9.84 -0.90 -16.64
C GLN A 24 10.04 0.34 -15.76
N PRO A 25 10.86 0.30 -14.71
CA PRO A 25 11.19 1.48 -13.93
C PRO A 25 12.14 2.39 -14.70
N LEU A 26 12.07 3.69 -14.41
CA LEU A 26 13.16 4.62 -14.64
C LEU A 26 13.94 4.83 -13.34
N TYR A 27 15.10 5.46 -13.45
CA TYR A 27 15.97 5.68 -12.31
C TYR A 27 16.24 7.17 -12.12
N SER A 28 16.21 7.62 -10.88
CA SER A 28 16.62 8.95 -10.48
C SER A 28 18.15 9.09 -10.47
N ASP A 29 18.66 10.30 -10.33
CA ASP A 29 20.11 10.59 -10.35
C ASP A 29 20.90 9.82 -9.28
N ASN A 30 20.27 9.48 -8.15
CA ASN A 30 20.87 8.65 -7.10
C ASN A 30 20.61 7.14 -7.27
N GLY A 31 20.13 6.71 -8.43
CA GLY A 31 19.94 5.30 -8.79
C GLY A 31 18.70 4.62 -8.22
N LEU A 32 17.76 5.38 -7.63
CA LEU A 32 16.52 4.82 -7.11
C LEU A 32 15.46 4.70 -8.21
N ALA A 33 14.79 3.54 -8.24
CA ALA A 33 13.76 3.24 -9.22
C ALA A 33 12.47 4.03 -8.95
N PHE A 34 11.84 4.52 -10.01
CA PHE A 34 10.49 5.10 -9.96
C PHE A 34 9.63 4.65 -11.16
N LEU A 35 8.33 4.83 -11.07
CA LEU A 35 7.34 4.30 -12.02
C LEU A 35 6.68 5.43 -12.82
N PRO A 36 7.27 5.89 -13.93
CA PRO A 36 6.83 7.11 -14.62
C PRO A 36 5.39 7.04 -15.14
N LYS A 37 4.90 5.85 -15.46
CA LYS A 37 3.53 5.65 -15.98
C LYS A 37 2.44 5.89 -14.91
N TYR A 38 2.78 5.73 -13.64
CA TYR A 38 1.80 5.67 -12.55
C TYR A 38 1.87 6.82 -11.56
N ILE A 39 2.81 7.74 -11.76
CA ILE A 39 3.03 8.89 -10.90
C ILE A 39 2.99 10.19 -11.71
N ASN A 40 2.57 11.27 -11.08
CA ASN A 40 2.63 12.60 -11.69
C ASN A 40 3.89 13.37 -11.29
N SER A 41 4.53 12.99 -10.19
CA SER A 41 5.77 13.59 -9.69
C SER A 41 6.50 12.59 -8.79
N PHE A 42 7.79 12.84 -8.55
CA PHE A 42 8.57 12.11 -7.57
C PHE A 42 9.56 13.01 -6.84
N MET A 43 9.98 12.58 -5.67
CA MET A 43 11.13 13.09 -4.94
C MET A 43 12.06 11.93 -4.60
N SER A 44 13.34 12.06 -4.99
CA SER A 44 14.38 11.12 -4.60
C SER A 44 15.09 11.64 -3.35
N LEU A 45 15.30 10.77 -2.39
CA LEU A 45 15.73 11.14 -1.06
C LEU A 45 17.04 10.43 -0.70
N LYS A 46 17.89 11.12 0.05
CA LYS A 46 19.02 10.53 0.76
C LYS A 46 18.73 10.54 2.25
N VAL A 47 18.80 9.40 2.90
CA VAL A 47 18.62 9.30 4.35
C VAL A 47 19.83 9.90 5.05
N GLU A 48 19.60 10.91 5.88
CA GLU A 48 20.60 11.56 6.71
C GLU A 48 20.58 11.01 8.14
N GLN A 49 19.39 10.68 8.65
CA GLN A 49 19.22 10.13 9.99
C GLN A 49 18.05 9.16 10.04
N TYR A 50 18.19 8.11 10.82
CA TYR A 50 17.11 7.19 11.19
C TYR A 50 16.89 7.25 12.70
N ILE A 51 15.63 7.38 13.11
CA ILE A 51 15.22 7.38 14.52
C ILE A 51 14.27 6.21 14.70
N ASP A 52 14.65 5.29 15.60
CA ASP A 52 13.82 4.18 15.99
C ASP A 52 12.76 4.67 17.00
N MET A 53 11.49 4.36 16.73
CA MET A 53 10.34 4.72 17.54
C MET A 53 9.55 3.47 17.95
N ASP A 54 10.24 2.38 18.23
CA ASP A 54 9.70 1.07 18.65
C ASP A 54 8.85 0.40 17.56
N THR A 55 7.61 0.82 17.35
CA THR A 55 6.71 0.24 16.33
C THR A 55 6.91 0.82 14.93
N HIS A 56 7.58 1.95 14.81
CA HIS A 56 7.81 2.68 13.57
C HIS A 56 9.21 3.28 13.52
N GLY A 57 9.73 3.48 12.32
CA GLY A 57 10.96 4.23 12.10
C GLY A 57 10.68 5.59 11.45
N MET A 58 11.39 6.63 11.88
CA MET A 58 11.36 7.93 11.25
C MET A 58 12.67 8.19 10.51
N PHE A 59 12.56 8.53 9.23
CA PHE A 59 13.71 8.88 8.39
C PHE A 59 13.74 10.39 8.17
N ILE A 60 14.85 11.01 8.52
CA ILE A 60 15.14 12.40 8.15
C ILE A 60 15.98 12.35 6.88
N CYS A 61 15.52 13.03 5.84
CA CYS A 61 16.11 12.92 4.52
C CYS A 61 16.36 14.30 3.90
N SER A 62 17.42 14.40 3.11
CA SER A 62 17.60 15.48 2.13
C SER A 62 16.98 15.08 0.78
N ILE A 63 16.44 16.05 0.06
CA ILE A 63 15.93 15.84 -1.30
C ILE A 63 17.12 15.96 -2.26
N THR A 64 17.42 14.89 -2.98
CA THR A 64 18.48 14.85 -4.00
C THR A 64 17.98 15.25 -5.36
N GLU A 65 16.73 14.90 -5.68
CA GLU A 65 16.09 15.22 -6.95
C GLU A 65 14.57 15.30 -6.75
N SER A 66 13.91 16.20 -7.48
CA SER A 66 12.47 16.23 -7.59
C SER A 66 12.04 16.61 -9.01
N ARG A 67 11.02 15.95 -9.54
CA ARG A 67 10.45 16.23 -10.87
C ARG A 67 8.95 16.13 -10.88
N VAL A 68 8.32 17.01 -11.65
CA VAL A 68 6.94 16.84 -12.13
C VAL A 68 7.01 16.12 -13.47
N ILE A 69 6.37 14.96 -13.57
CA ILE A 69 6.37 14.09 -14.76
C ILE A 69 5.16 14.41 -15.65
N SER A 70 4.02 14.69 -15.04
CA SER A 70 2.78 14.99 -15.76
C SER A 70 1.93 16.01 -15.01
N LYS A 71 0.97 16.59 -15.74
CA LYS A 71 0.00 17.55 -15.17
C LYS A 71 -1.28 16.88 -14.67
N VAL A 72 -1.29 15.55 -14.59
CA VAL A 72 -2.43 14.80 -14.02
C VAL A 72 -2.57 15.17 -12.55
N GLU A 73 -3.79 15.38 -12.11
CA GLU A 73 -4.09 15.70 -10.72
C GLU A 73 -3.60 14.61 -9.76
N THR A 74 -3.05 15.02 -8.62
CA THR A 74 -2.56 14.07 -7.61
C THR A 74 -3.73 13.37 -6.94
N MET A 75 -3.69 12.05 -6.93
CA MET A 75 -4.66 11.23 -6.21
C MET A 75 -4.52 11.46 -4.71
N THR A 76 -5.56 11.98 -4.07
CA THR A 76 -5.59 12.10 -2.61
C THR A 76 -5.94 10.76 -1.96
N TYR A 77 -5.59 10.59 -0.69
CA TYR A 77 -5.94 9.38 0.06
C TYR A 77 -7.47 9.17 0.12
N ASN A 78 -8.23 10.24 0.32
CA ASN A 78 -9.70 10.15 0.32
C ASN A 78 -10.26 9.71 -1.03
N TYR A 79 -9.71 10.22 -2.13
CA TYR A 79 -10.12 9.78 -3.47
C TYR A 79 -9.82 8.29 -3.68
N TYR A 80 -8.62 7.86 -3.29
CA TYR A 80 -8.23 6.44 -3.35
C TYR A 80 -9.21 5.56 -2.58
N GLN A 81 -9.52 5.88 -1.33
CA GLN A 81 -10.42 5.08 -0.49
C GLN A 81 -11.84 5.00 -1.06
N ASN A 82 -12.34 6.10 -1.60
CA ASN A 82 -13.74 6.18 -2.06
C ASN A 82 -13.96 5.66 -3.48
N ASN A 83 -12.95 5.75 -4.37
CA ASN A 83 -13.14 5.55 -5.80
C ASN A 83 -12.21 4.50 -6.42
N VAL A 84 -11.08 4.19 -5.82
CA VAL A 84 -10.05 3.32 -6.43
C VAL A 84 -9.91 2.00 -5.69
N LYS A 85 -9.93 2.04 -4.37
CA LYS A 85 -9.84 0.84 -3.54
C LYS A 85 -11.08 -0.04 -3.79
N PRO A 86 -10.91 -1.30 -4.16
CA PRO A 86 -12.04 -2.21 -4.32
C PRO A 86 -12.84 -2.28 -3.02
N LYS A 87 -14.13 -2.05 -3.12
CA LYS A 87 -15.02 -2.35 -2.00
C LYS A 87 -15.12 -3.86 -1.87
N PRO A 88 -15.07 -4.40 -0.65
CA PRO A 88 -15.29 -5.83 -0.46
C PRO A 88 -16.64 -6.22 -1.06
N ALA A 89 -16.67 -7.30 -1.86
CA ALA A 89 -17.93 -7.90 -2.30
C ALA A 89 -18.50 -8.68 -1.12
N THR A 90 -19.23 -7.97 -0.25
CA THR A 90 -19.82 -8.55 0.97
C THR A 90 -21.23 -9.08 0.77
N GLU A 91 -21.87 -8.80 -0.38
CA GLU A 91 -23.22 -9.27 -0.68
C GLU A 91 -23.31 -10.80 -0.56
N GLY A 92 -24.17 -11.27 0.33
CA GLY A 92 -24.39 -12.69 0.60
C GLY A 92 -23.26 -13.42 1.32
N LYS A 93 -22.23 -12.73 1.77
CA LYS A 93 -21.17 -13.30 2.60
C LYS A 93 -21.42 -13.02 4.07
N LYS A 94 -21.10 -14.03 4.90
CA LYS A 94 -21.05 -13.88 6.36
C LYS A 94 -19.61 -13.94 6.80
N GLY A 95 -19.28 -13.22 7.89
CA GLY A 95 -17.94 -13.20 8.44
C GLY A 95 -17.47 -11.80 8.79
N PHE A 96 -16.17 -11.55 8.61
CA PHE A 96 -15.54 -10.30 8.97
C PHE A 96 -14.71 -9.76 7.80
N VAL A 97 -14.75 -8.46 7.57
CA VAL A 97 -13.99 -7.81 6.51
C VAL A 97 -12.89 -6.92 7.10
N CYS A 98 -11.68 -7.05 6.58
CA CYS A 98 -10.58 -6.16 6.92
C CYS A 98 -10.80 -4.77 6.32
N LYS A 99 -10.96 -3.75 7.16
CA LYS A 99 -11.14 -2.34 6.75
C LYS A 99 -9.95 -1.80 5.95
N VAL A 100 -8.77 -2.38 6.14
CA VAL A 100 -7.54 -1.92 5.48
C VAL A 100 -7.43 -2.42 4.05
N CYS A 101 -7.59 -3.72 3.80
CA CYS A 101 -7.33 -4.31 2.48
C CYS A 101 -8.56 -4.97 1.83
N GLY A 102 -9.68 -5.12 2.56
CA GLY A 102 -10.88 -5.75 2.05
C GLY A 102 -10.85 -7.29 2.09
N TYR A 103 -9.84 -7.90 2.73
CA TYR A 103 -9.84 -9.35 2.94
C TYR A 103 -11.06 -9.78 3.74
N ILE A 104 -11.73 -10.85 3.31
CA ILE A 104 -12.89 -11.42 4.00
C ILE A 104 -12.45 -12.69 4.72
N TYR A 105 -12.68 -12.72 6.03
CA TYR A 105 -12.60 -13.91 6.84
C TYR A 105 -14.00 -14.54 6.92
N GLU A 106 -14.15 -15.73 6.38
CA GLU A 106 -15.42 -16.46 6.37
C GLU A 106 -15.51 -17.32 7.64
N GLY A 107 -16.24 -16.85 8.65
CA GLY A 107 -16.44 -17.53 9.92
C GLY A 107 -17.41 -16.76 10.80
N ASP A 108 -18.06 -17.47 11.74
CA ASP A 108 -19.03 -16.85 12.66
C ASP A 108 -18.36 -16.01 13.74
N GLU A 109 -17.11 -16.34 14.08
CA GLU A 109 -16.29 -15.61 15.07
C GLU A 109 -14.90 -15.38 14.54
N LEU A 110 -14.35 -14.18 14.78
CA LEU A 110 -12.98 -13.84 14.42
C LEU A 110 -12.06 -14.17 15.62
N PRO A 111 -11.03 -15.05 15.46
CA PRO A 111 -10.09 -15.35 16.54
C PRO A 111 -9.40 -14.09 17.06
N GLU A 112 -9.18 -13.98 18.38
CA GLU A 112 -8.59 -12.80 19.02
C GLU A 112 -7.17 -12.49 18.54
N ASP A 113 -6.43 -13.51 18.12
CA ASP A 113 -5.06 -13.41 17.60
C ASP A 113 -4.99 -13.41 16.05
N PHE A 114 -6.15 -13.26 15.38
CA PHE A 114 -6.18 -13.30 13.92
C PHE A 114 -5.41 -12.13 13.31
N ILE A 115 -4.54 -12.46 12.37
CA ILE A 115 -3.77 -11.50 11.58
C ILE A 115 -4.17 -11.64 10.12
N CYS A 116 -4.54 -10.53 9.50
CA CYS A 116 -4.90 -10.50 8.10
C CYS A 116 -3.78 -11.09 7.22
N PRO A 117 -4.04 -12.12 6.42
CA PRO A 117 -3.00 -12.75 5.60
C PRO A 117 -2.46 -11.82 4.51
N LEU A 118 -3.23 -10.82 4.08
CA LEU A 118 -2.85 -9.89 3.02
C LEU A 118 -2.06 -8.69 3.56
N CYS A 119 -2.60 -7.97 4.55
CA CYS A 119 -2.01 -6.70 5.00
C CYS A 119 -1.38 -6.77 6.40
N LYS A 120 -1.46 -7.93 7.06
CA LYS A 120 -0.88 -8.19 8.39
C LYS A 120 -1.45 -7.36 9.54
N HIS A 121 -2.61 -6.73 9.36
CA HIS A 121 -3.33 -6.03 10.41
C HIS A 121 -4.08 -7.02 11.31
N GLY A 122 -4.25 -6.66 12.57
CA GLY A 122 -4.91 -7.47 13.58
C GLY A 122 -6.43 -7.29 13.60
N VAL A 123 -7.09 -7.94 14.56
CA VAL A 123 -8.55 -8.00 14.71
C VAL A 123 -9.22 -6.63 14.84
N ALA A 124 -8.54 -5.63 15.42
CA ALA A 124 -9.06 -4.26 15.56
C ALA A 124 -9.41 -3.59 14.21
N ASP A 125 -8.84 -4.08 13.13
CA ASP A 125 -9.09 -3.59 11.78
C ASP A 125 -10.12 -4.41 11.00
N PHE A 126 -10.82 -5.32 11.68
CA PHE A 126 -11.91 -6.08 11.11
C PHE A 126 -13.27 -5.59 11.61
N GLU A 127 -14.27 -5.68 10.76
CA GLU A 127 -15.66 -5.42 11.09
C GLU A 127 -16.55 -6.54 10.59
N PRO A 128 -17.66 -6.87 11.29
CA PRO A 128 -18.60 -7.89 10.85
C PRO A 128 -19.26 -7.45 9.54
N ILE A 129 -19.51 -8.43 8.66
CA ILE A 129 -20.28 -8.23 7.44
C ILE A 129 -21.76 -8.30 7.85
N GLU A 130 -22.43 -7.16 7.79
CA GLU A 130 -23.89 -7.10 7.95
C GLU A 130 -24.53 -7.62 6.67
N GLY A 131 -25.24 -8.74 6.77
CA GLY A 131 -25.95 -9.40 5.67
C GLY A 131 -27.29 -8.78 5.35
#